data_2e1db79174883cee4ec1f3f357e48304
#
_entry.id   2e1db79174883cee4ec1f3f357e48304
#
_cell.length_a   1.000
_cell.length_b   1.000
_cell.length_c   1.000
_cell.angle_alpha   90.00
_cell.angle_beta   90.00
_cell.angle_gamma   90.00
#
_symmetry.space_group_name_H-M   'P 1'
#
loop_
_entity.id
_entity.type
_entity.pdbx_description
1 polymer ?
#
loop_
_entity_poly.entity_id
_entity_poly.type
_entity_poly.pdbx_seq_one_letter_code
_entity_poly.pdbx_strand_id
1 'polypeptide(L)'
;MSVKQISDKEILSMYLNYERVEKGLSLNTLESYGRDLAIYLDFLSRNKKSVLKVSRSDIEKFLDERKEQGAKSRTVARNKVSVVNLYKFLVMENYITKNPTDNLEIIRLKRNLPESLTSLEVENLISVHNEKTDKGLRDKAIFELMYSSGLRVSEICSLKIEDISFEGKYLRIFGKGKRERIVPINDSALDILKRYINTSRVILVKGKDTNELFLNFRGDKISRVGIWKIVK
;
A
#
# COMPACT_ATOMS: atom_id res chain seq x y z
N MET A 1 -15.87 33.57 27.17
CA MET A 1 -15.50 33.09 25.80
C MET A 1 -15.90 31.63 25.72
N SER A 2 -16.87 31.29 24.88
CA SER A 2 -17.29 29.90 24.67
C SER A 2 -16.13 29.12 24.01
N VAL A 3 -15.54 28.19 24.74
CA VAL A 3 -14.53 27.29 24.18
C VAL A 3 -15.24 26.47 23.10
N LYS A 4 -14.92 26.70 21.83
CA LYS A 4 -15.49 25.98 20.71
C LYS A 4 -15.16 24.50 20.93
N GLN A 5 -16.16 23.70 21.24
CA GLN A 5 -15.99 22.29 21.53
C GLN A 5 -15.58 21.60 20.22
N ILE A 6 -14.30 21.23 20.12
CA ILE A 6 -13.75 20.58 18.92
C ILE A 6 -14.43 19.20 18.74
N SER A 7 -14.87 18.90 17.55
CA SER A 7 -15.50 17.62 17.22
C SER A 7 -14.47 16.52 17.03
N ASP A 8 -14.87 15.27 17.27
CA ASP A 8 -14.00 14.09 17.03
C ASP A 8 -13.54 13.99 15.57
N LYS A 9 -14.36 14.46 14.61
CA LYS A 9 -13.99 14.53 13.18
C LYS A 9 -12.92 15.58 12.89
N GLU A 10 -12.99 16.73 13.53
CA GLU A 10 -11.96 17.77 13.43
C GLU A 10 -10.64 17.28 14.01
N ILE A 11 -10.68 16.60 15.17
CA ILE A 11 -9.51 15.97 15.79
C ILE A 11 -8.86 14.96 14.83
N LEU A 12 -9.64 14.09 14.19
CA LEU A 12 -9.13 13.13 13.21
C LEU A 12 -8.46 13.84 12.03
N SER A 13 -9.08 14.90 11.51
CA SER A 13 -8.51 15.69 10.40
C SER A 13 -7.17 16.33 10.78
N MET A 14 -7.09 16.91 11.98
CA MET A 14 -5.85 17.52 12.50
C MET A 14 -4.75 16.46 12.68
N TYR A 15 -5.08 15.32 13.27
CA TYR A 15 -4.14 14.22 13.42
C TYR A 15 -3.60 13.71 12.07
N LEU A 16 -4.46 13.47 11.10
CA LEU A 16 -4.03 13.01 9.78
C LEU A 16 -3.18 14.06 9.04
N ASN A 17 -3.47 15.35 9.23
CA ASN A 17 -2.63 16.41 8.70
C ASN A 17 -1.25 16.45 9.38
N TYR A 18 -1.20 16.33 10.71
CA TYR A 18 0.05 16.20 11.46
C TYR A 18 0.90 15.02 10.95
N GLU A 19 0.31 13.84 10.82
CA GLU A 19 0.99 12.65 10.31
C GLU A 19 1.51 12.83 8.89
N ARG A 20 0.80 13.62 8.07
CA ARG A 20 1.21 13.95 6.71
C ARG A 20 2.38 14.93 6.67
N VAL A 21 2.27 16.03 7.41
CA VAL A 21 3.20 17.18 7.33
C VAL A 21 4.44 16.94 8.17
N GLU A 22 4.27 16.58 9.44
CA GLU A 22 5.37 16.47 10.39
C GLU A 22 6.06 15.09 10.32
N LYS A 23 5.29 14.01 10.11
CA LYS A 23 5.83 12.65 10.04
C LYS A 23 6.14 12.19 8.61
N GLY A 24 5.72 12.92 7.60
CA GLY A 24 5.96 12.58 6.20
C GLY A 24 5.40 11.21 5.79
N LEU A 25 4.28 10.78 6.40
CA LEU A 25 3.70 9.48 6.09
C LEU A 25 3.15 9.44 4.65
N SER A 26 3.26 8.26 4.03
CA SER A 26 2.72 8.05 2.69
C SER A 26 1.18 8.13 2.67
N LEU A 27 0.60 8.54 1.54
CA LEU A 27 -0.86 8.59 1.35
C LEU A 27 -1.53 7.25 1.73
N ASN A 28 -0.97 6.12 1.30
CA ASN A 28 -1.50 4.80 1.65
C ASN A 28 -1.54 4.53 3.16
N THR A 29 -0.55 5.03 3.90
CA THR A 29 -0.51 4.90 5.37
C THR A 29 -1.57 5.79 6.00
N LEU A 30 -1.69 7.04 5.53
CA LEU A 30 -2.69 7.99 5.99
C LEU A 30 -4.12 7.49 5.74
N GLU A 31 -4.39 6.94 4.55
CA GLU A 31 -5.68 6.33 4.23
C GLU A 31 -5.98 5.11 5.13
N SER A 32 -4.96 4.31 5.44
CA SER A 32 -5.12 3.16 6.33
C SER A 32 -5.45 3.61 7.76
N TYR A 33 -4.72 4.60 8.28
CA TYR A 33 -5.00 5.19 9.60
C TYR A 33 -6.36 5.88 9.62
N GLY A 34 -6.70 6.63 8.57
CA GLY A 34 -8.00 7.28 8.44
C GLY A 34 -9.17 6.28 8.51
N ARG A 35 -9.07 5.17 7.78
CA ARG A 35 -10.08 4.09 7.83
C ARG A 35 -10.16 3.44 9.20
N ASP A 36 -9.03 3.12 9.82
CA ASP A 36 -8.98 2.49 11.13
C ASP A 36 -9.61 3.40 12.20
N LEU A 37 -9.26 4.68 12.18
CA LEU A 37 -9.76 5.66 13.15
C LEU A 37 -11.21 6.06 12.88
N ALA A 38 -11.68 6.06 11.63
CA ALA A 38 -13.10 6.25 11.33
C ALA A 38 -13.97 5.15 11.99
N ILE A 39 -13.52 3.89 11.91
CA ILE A 39 -14.19 2.77 12.59
C ILE A 39 -14.16 2.95 14.12
N TYR A 40 -13.06 3.44 14.67
CA TYR A 40 -12.94 3.71 16.09
C TYR A 40 -13.87 4.84 16.55
N LEU A 41 -13.93 5.94 15.80
CA LEU A 41 -14.84 7.05 16.12
C LEU A 41 -16.31 6.64 16.00
N ASP A 42 -16.67 5.78 15.05
CA ASP A 42 -18.01 5.21 14.95
C ASP A 42 -18.36 4.38 16.19
N PHE A 43 -17.43 3.53 16.65
CA PHE A 43 -17.57 2.78 17.90
C PHE A 43 -17.82 3.74 19.10
N LEU A 44 -17.02 4.79 19.23
CA LEU A 44 -17.17 5.77 20.32
C LEU A 44 -18.53 6.48 20.25
N SER A 45 -18.95 6.89 19.05
CA SER A 45 -20.25 7.55 18.84
C SER A 45 -21.42 6.65 19.26
N ARG A 46 -21.41 5.36 18.86
CA ARG A 46 -22.43 4.38 19.28
C ARG A 46 -22.47 4.20 20.80
N ASN A 47 -21.34 4.33 21.47
CA ASN A 47 -21.23 4.27 22.93
C ASN A 47 -21.39 5.64 23.62
N LYS A 48 -21.82 6.69 22.90
CA LYS A 48 -22.02 8.06 23.40
C LYS A 48 -20.77 8.64 24.08
N LYS A 49 -19.59 8.33 23.54
CA LYS A 49 -18.30 8.80 24.03
C LYS A 49 -17.62 9.71 22.99
N SER A 50 -16.85 10.68 23.50
CA SER A 50 -15.94 11.48 22.67
C SER A 50 -14.52 10.95 22.83
N VAL A 51 -13.70 11.11 21.79
CA VAL A 51 -12.29 10.72 21.78
C VAL A 51 -11.48 11.34 22.92
N LEU A 52 -11.89 12.50 23.42
CA LEU A 52 -11.24 13.17 24.55
C LEU A 52 -11.61 12.60 25.92
N LYS A 53 -12.65 11.77 26.00
CA LYS A 53 -13.19 11.21 27.28
C LYS A 53 -13.25 9.69 27.23
N VAL A 54 -12.15 9.08 26.85
CA VAL A 54 -12.03 7.62 26.72
C VAL A 54 -11.15 7.06 27.83
N SER A 55 -11.57 5.93 28.39
CA SER A 55 -10.77 5.12 29.30
C SER A 55 -10.05 4.00 28.56
N ARG A 56 -9.05 3.40 29.20
CA ARG A 56 -8.39 2.19 28.71
C ARG A 56 -9.40 1.08 28.40
N SER A 57 -10.35 0.84 29.29
CA SER A 57 -11.39 -0.16 29.13
C SER A 57 -12.24 0.03 27.87
N ASP A 58 -12.48 1.27 27.44
CA ASP A 58 -13.21 1.55 26.19
C ASP A 58 -12.42 1.14 24.96
N ILE A 59 -11.11 1.34 25.00
CA ILE A 59 -10.22 0.93 23.89
C ILE A 59 -10.12 -0.61 23.83
N GLU A 60 -10.01 -1.27 24.96
CA GLU A 60 -10.02 -2.74 25.04
C GLU A 60 -11.34 -3.29 24.49
N LYS A 61 -12.49 -2.76 24.87
CA LYS A 61 -13.81 -3.12 24.32
C LYS A 61 -13.86 -2.92 22.78
N PHE A 62 -13.33 -1.82 22.28
CA PHE A 62 -13.23 -1.62 20.83
C PHE A 62 -12.45 -2.73 20.14
N LEU A 63 -11.27 -3.06 20.67
CA LEU A 63 -10.41 -4.10 20.08
C LEU A 63 -11.06 -5.49 20.14
N ASP A 64 -11.81 -5.78 21.20
CA ASP A 64 -12.53 -7.04 21.35
C ASP A 64 -13.74 -7.10 20.40
N GLU A 65 -14.53 -6.03 20.28
CA GLU A 65 -15.61 -5.93 19.27
C GLU A 65 -15.05 -6.17 17.85
N ARG A 66 -13.85 -5.62 17.53
CA ARG A 66 -13.21 -5.88 16.23
C ARG A 66 -12.90 -7.35 16.01
N LYS A 67 -12.46 -8.09 17.04
CA LYS A 67 -12.23 -9.55 16.97
C LYS A 67 -13.54 -10.31 16.75
N GLU A 68 -14.58 -9.97 17.52
CA GLU A 68 -15.92 -10.58 17.42
C GLU A 68 -16.54 -10.38 16.02
N GLN A 69 -16.30 -9.22 15.39
CA GLN A 69 -16.67 -8.92 14.00
C GLN A 69 -15.84 -9.69 12.97
N GLY A 70 -14.96 -10.59 13.37
CA GLY A 70 -14.14 -11.42 12.48
C GLY A 70 -12.92 -10.72 11.88
N ALA A 71 -12.49 -9.58 12.44
CA ALA A 71 -11.27 -8.94 11.96
C ALA A 71 -10.03 -9.79 12.25
N LYS A 72 -9.18 -10.01 11.22
CA LYS A 72 -7.93 -10.77 11.37
C LYS A 72 -7.02 -10.12 12.41
N SER A 73 -6.26 -10.94 13.16
CA SER A 73 -5.36 -10.47 14.22
C SER A 73 -4.41 -9.33 13.78
N ARG A 74 -3.91 -9.38 12.53
CA ARG A 74 -3.09 -8.29 11.96
C ARG A 74 -3.87 -6.98 11.80
N THR A 75 -5.16 -7.05 11.47
CA THR A 75 -6.03 -5.88 11.35
C THR A 75 -6.29 -5.28 12.72
N VAL A 76 -6.59 -6.10 13.73
CA VAL A 76 -6.80 -5.63 15.11
C VAL A 76 -5.52 -4.99 15.67
N ALA A 77 -4.35 -5.60 15.42
CA ALA A 77 -3.06 -5.01 15.81
C ALA A 77 -2.82 -3.65 15.14
N ARG A 78 -3.17 -3.50 13.86
CA ARG A 78 -3.07 -2.21 13.16
C ARG A 78 -4.05 -1.19 13.70
N ASN A 79 -5.31 -1.57 13.96
CA ASN A 79 -6.30 -0.70 14.61
C ASN A 79 -5.76 -0.17 15.95
N LYS A 80 -5.16 -1.06 16.76
CA LYS A 80 -4.51 -0.65 18.01
C LYS A 80 -3.40 0.38 17.78
N VAL A 81 -2.50 0.14 16.83
CA VAL A 81 -1.41 1.09 16.51
C VAL A 81 -1.97 2.44 16.10
N SER A 82 -3.00 2.48 15.25
CA SER A 82 -3.66 3.72 14.83
C SER A 82 -4.24 4.48 16.02
N VAL A 83 -4.93 3.79 16.94
CA VAL A 83 -5.49 4.38 18.17
C VAL A 83 -4.39 4.90 19.10
N VAL A 84 -3.34 4.10 19.34
CA VAL A 84 -2.19 4.52 20.17
C VAL A 84 -1.53 5.79 19.62
N ASN A 85 -1.33 5.88 18.31
CA ASN A 85 -0.72 7.04 17.70
C ASN A 85 -1.61 8.29 17.80
N LEU A 86 -2.93 8.13 17.64
CA LEU A 86 -3.89 9.22 17.87
C LEU A 86 -3.79 9.75 19.29
N TYR A 87 -3.77 8.88 20.31
CA TYR A 87 -3.69 9.33 21.71
C TYR A 87 -2.33 9.95 22.07
N LYS A 88 -1.24 9.48 21.48
CA LYS A 88 0.06 10.15 21.60
C LYS A 88 0.03 11.57 21.04
N PHE A 89 -0.61 11.76 19.89
CA PHE A 89 -0.82 13.09 19.32
C PHE A 89 -1.67 13.97 20.24
N LEU A 90 -2.78 13.45 20.80
CA LEU A 90 -3.65 14.21 21.69
C LEU A 90 -2.95 14.66 22.99
N VAL A 91 -2.05 13.83 23.53
CA VAL A 91 -1.20 14.22 24.69
C VAL A 91 -0.20 15.28 24.28
N MET A 92 0.48 15.10 23.14
CA MET A 92 1.49 16.03 22.63
C MET A 92 0.91 17.42 22.38
N GLU A 93 -0.30 17.49 21.83
CA GLU A 93 -1.04 18.75 21.57
C GLU A 93 -1.81 19.27 22.81
N ASN A 94 -1.65 18.66 23.99
CA ASN A 94 -2.31 19.05 25.24
C ASN A 94 -3.85 18.99 25.21
N TYR A 95 -4.46 18.21 24.31
CA TYR A 95 -5.91 17.97 24.33
C TYR A 95 -6.33 17.08 25.52
N ILE A 96 -5.44 16.22 25.97
CA ILE A 96 -5.62 15.36 27.15
C ILE A 96 -4.32 15.33 27.96
N THR A 97 -4.44 15.11 29.26
CA THR A 97 -3.30 15.08 30.20
C THR A 97 -2.76 13.67 30.44
N LYS A 98 -3.58 12.65 30.25
CA LYS A 98 -3.21 11.23 30.47
C LYS A 98 -3.52 10.44 29.21
N ASN A 99 -2.59 9.58 28.85
CA ASN A 99 -2.76 8.72 27.67
C ASN A 99 -3.53 7.43 28.07
N PRO A 100 -4.77 7.22 27.56
CA PRO A 100 -5.54 6.03 27.90
C PRO A 100 -4.98 4.75 27.27
N THR A 101 -3.98 4.87 26.39
CA THR A 101 -3.32 3.71 25.76
C THR A 101 -2.10 3.22 26.51
N ASP A 102 -1.67 3.90 27.58
CA ASP A 102 -0.56 3.44 28.38
C ASP A 102 -0.88 2.07 29.00
N ASN A 103 0.08 1.18 28.95
CA ASN A 103 -0.03 -0.21 29.42
C ASN A 103 -1.08 -1.09 28.71
N LEU A 104 -1.54 -0.72 27.50
CA LEU A 104 -2.31 -1.65 26.68
C LEU A 104 -1.45 -2.88 26.32
N GLU A 105 -1.99 -4.08 26.54
CA GLU A 105 -1.28 -5.32 26.24
C GLU A 105 -0.81 -5.38 24.78
N ILE A 106 0.44 -5.80 24.55
CA ILE A 106 0.99 -5.96 23.22
C ILE A 106 0.30 -7.13 22.51
N ILE A 107 -0.37 -6.88 21.39
CA ILE A 107 -0.89 -7.96 20.54
C ILE A 107 0.29 -8.64 19.87
N ARG A 108 0.70 -9.78 20.41
CA ARG A 108 1.77 -10.60 19.81
C ARG A 108 1.22 -11.28 18.55
N LEU A 109 1.68 -10.86 17.40
CA LEU A 109 1.39 -11.54 16.14
C LEU A 109 2.39 -12.69 15.95
N LYS A 110 1.89 -13.89 15.67
CA LYS A 110 2.77 -14.96 15.14
C LYS A 110 3.35 -14.46 13.81
N ARG A 111 4.66 -14.35 13.75
CA ARG A 111 5.38 -14.08 12.50
C ARG A 111 5.48 -15.38 11.74
N ASN A 112 4.55 -15.63 10.83
CA ASN A 112 4.77 -16.66 9.84
C ASN A 112 5.86 -16.13 8.90
N LEU A 113 6.92 -16.91 8.71
CA LEU A 113 7.90 -16.61 7.68
C LEU A 113 7.18 -16.60 6.33
N PRO A 114 7.48 -15.64 5.44
CA PRO A 114 6.96 -15.67 4.10
C PRO A 114 7.42 -16.98 3.41
N GLU A 115 6.49 -17.70 2.80
CA GLU A 115 6.84 -18.76 1.87
C GLU A 115 7.39 -18.08 0.60
N SER A 116 8.59 -18.50 0.18
CA SER A 116 9.21 -18.04 -1.06
C SER A 116 9.04 -19.12 -2.12
N LEU A 117 8.80 -18.68 -3.35
CA LEU A 117 8.80 -19.58 -4.51
C LEU A 117 10.24 -20.05 -4.78
N THR A 118 10.37 -21.31 -5.17
CA THR A 118 11.61 -21.86 -5.72
C THR A 118 11.86 -21.30 -7.14
N SER A 119 13.09 -21.38 -7.62
CA SER A 119 13.42 -20.95 -9.00
C SER A 119 12.55 -21.67 -10.05
N LEU A 120 12.32 -22.97 -9.87
CA LEU A 120 11.46 -23.75 -10.77
C LEU A 120 10.00 -23.27 -10.78
N GLU A 121 9.45 -22.92 -9.61
CA GLU A 121 8.09 -22.37 -9.50
C GLU A 121 7.99 -20.99 -10.15
N VAL A 122 9.03 -20.17 -10.04
CA VAL A 122 9.09 -18.86 -10.74
C VAL A 122 9.16 -19.06 -12.24
N GLU A 123 10.01 -19.95 -12.74
CA GLU A 123 10.11 -20.29 -14.18
C GLU A 123 8.77 -20.79 -14.72
N ASN A 124 8.12 -21.68 -14.01
CA ASN A 124 6.78 -22.16 -14.36
C ASN A 124 5.76 -21.02 -14.40
N LEU A 125 5.76 -20.14 -13.39
CA LEU A 125 4.85 -18.98 -13.34
C LEU A 125 5.07 -18.03 -14.55
N ILE A 126 6.30 -17.82 -14.96
CA ILE A 126 6.62 -17.00 -16.13
C ILE A 126 6.20 -17.70 -17.44
N SER A 127 6.42 -19.01 -17.53
CA SER A 127 6.20 -19.79 -18.76
C SER A 127 4.74 -20.02 -19.12
N VAL A 128 3.79 -19.96 -18.16
CA VAL A 128 2.36 -20.16 -18.44
C VAL A 128 1.75 -19.05 -19.30
N HIS A 129 2.44 -17.91 -19.44
CA HIS A 129 1.93 -16.78 -20.21
C HIS A 129 2.14 -16.96 -21.71
N ASN A 130 1.04 -16.99 -22.47
CA ASN A 130 1.06 -17.19 -23.92
C ASN A 130 1.58 -15.93 -24.65
N GLU A 131 2.83 -15.96 -25.07
CA GLU A 131 3.50 -14.85 -25.80
C GLU A 131 2.87 -14.50 -27.15
N LYS A 132 2.00 -15.37 -27.69
CA LYS A 132 1.30 -15.10 -28.96
C LYS A 132 0.13 -14.14 -28.80
N THR A 133 -0.25 -13.79 -27.57
CA THR A 133 -1.30 -12.82 -27.28
C THR A 133 -0.70 -11.56 -26.65
N ASP A 134 -1.28 -10.39 -26.96
CA ASP A 134 -0.80 -9.10 -26.42
C ASP A 134 -0.82 -9.05 -24.90
N LYS A 135 -1.84 -9.65 -24.28
CA LYS A 135 -1.92 -9.77 -22.83
C LYS A 135 -0.84 -10.70 -22.28
N GLY A 136 -0.65 -11.86 -22.90
CA GLY A 136 0.31 -12.84 -22.43
C GLY A 136 1.75 -12.34 -22.55
N LEU A 137 2.10 -11.66 -23.64
CA LEU A 137 3.43 -11.06 -23.80
C LEU A 137 3.66 -9.93 -22.76
N ARG A 138 2.63 -9.10 -22.50
CA ARG A 138 2.68 -8.11 -21.41
C ARG A 138 2.90 -8.77 -20.05
N ASP A 139 2.13 -9.81 -19.76
CA ASP A 139 2.14 -10.47 -18.46
C ASP A 139 3.49 -11.16 -18.23
N LYS A 140 4.02 -11.84 -19.26
CA LYS A 140 5.38 -12.38 -19.22
C LYS A 140 6.43 -11.30 -18.98
N ALA A 141 6.37 -10.16 -19.68
CA ALA A 141 7.30 -9.05 -19.49
C ALA A 141 7.24 -8.49 -18.06
N ILE A 142 6.06 -8.43 -17.45
CA ILE A 142 5.89 -8.02 -16.05
C ILE A 142 6.63 -8.99 -15.11
N PHE A 143 6.43 -10.30 -15.26
CA PHE A 143 7.04 -11.28 -14.34
C PHE A 143 8.54 -11.41 -14.54
N GLU A 144 9.01 -11.43 -15.77
CA GLU A 144 10.45 -11.42 -16.08
C GLU A 144 11.13 -10.21 -15.45
N LEU A 145 10.53 -9.03 -15.60
CA LEU A 145 11.08 -7.80 -15.03
C LEU A 145 11.04 -7.81 -13.50
N MET A 146 9.95 -8.28 -12.88
CA MET A 146 9.85 -8.41 -11.42
C MET A 146 10.91 -9.37 -10.87
N TYR A 147 11.13 -10.49 -11.53
CA TYR A 147 12.09 -11.49 -11.09
C TYR A 147 13.54 -11.02 -11.27
N SER A 148 13.88 -10.47 -12.46
CA SER A 148 15.24 -10.01 -12.75
C SER A 148 15.68 -8.82 -11.89
N SER A 149 14.74 -7.94 -11.54
CA SER A 149 15.05 -6.64 -10.93
C SER A 149 14.52 -6.47 -9.51
N GLY A 150 13.83 -7.46 -8.94
CA GLY A 150 13.28 -7.42 -7.58
C GLY A 150 12.33 -6.26 -7.33
N LEU A 151 11.56 -5.83 -8.32
CA LEU A 151 10.68 -4.68 -8.23
C LEU A 151 9.42 -4.99 -7.43
N ARG A 152 8.96 -4.00 -6.65
CA ARG A 152 7.65 -4.07 -6.00
C ARG A 152 6.54 -3.92 -7.03
N VAL A 153 5.38 -4.55 -6.78
CA VAL A 153 4.20 -4.42 -7.66
C VAL A 153 3.83 -2.96 -7.92
N SER A 154 3.95 -2.07 -6.93
CA SER A 154 3.66 -0.64 -7.10
C SER A 154 4.66 0.06 -8.01
N GLU A 155 5.93 -0.37 -8.01
CA GLU A 155 6.99 0.16 -8.88
C GLU A 155 6.73 -0.28 -10.32
N ILE A 156 6.43 -1.55 -10.55
CA ILE A 156 6.00 -2.05 -11.88
C ILE A 156 4.82 -1.24 -12.43
N CYS A 157 3.79 -1.00 -11.60
CA CYS A 157 2.64 -0.21 -12.03
C CYS A 157 3.00 1.23 -12.44
N SER A 158 4.06 1.81 -11.88
CA SER A 158 4.43 3.20 -12.10
C SER A 158 5.57 3.41 -13.10
N LEU A 159 6.13 2.32 -13.65
CA LEU A 159 7.19 2.40 -14.66
C LEU A 159 6.69 3.09 -15.92
N LYS A 160 7.55 3.93 -16.47
CA LYS A 160 7.40 4.56 -17.78
C LYS A 160 8.44 4.04 -18.74
N ILE A 161 8.23 4.25 -20.04
CA ILE A 161 9.21 3.87 -21.08
C ILE A 161 10.53 4.61 -20.85
N GLU A 162 10.48 5.88 -20.49
CA GLU A 162 11.66 6.73 -20.24
C GLU A 162 12.52 6.29 -19.04
N ASP A 163 11.97 5.42 -18.17
CA ASP A 163 12.70 4.89 -17.01
C ASP A 163 13.64 3.74 -17.38
N ILE A 164 13.64 3.27 -18.65
CA ILE A 164 14.42 2.14 -19.12
C ILE A 164 15.63 2.62 -19.90
N SER A 165 16.82 2.20 -19.48
CA SER A 165 18.02 2.30 -20.28
C SER A 165 18.31 0.94 -20.95
N PHE A 166 18.01 0.81 -22.24
CA PHE A 166 18.25 -0.43 -23.00
C PHE A 166 19.74 -0.68 -23.23
N GLU A 167 20.52 0.36 -23.46
CA GLU A 167 21.98 0.27 -23.65
C GLU A 167 22.69 -0.01 -22.34
N GLY A 168 22.30 0.71 -21.27
CA GLY A 168 22.88 0.54 -19.92
C GLY A 168 22.34 -0.68 -19.18
N LYS A 169 21.31 -1.36 -19.69
CA LYS A 169 20.65 -2.52 -19.07
C LYS A 169 20.20 -2.26 -17.64
N TYR A 170 19.54 -1.12 -17.40
CA TYR A 170 19.03 -0.77 -16.08
C TYR A 170 17.70 -0.03 -16.14
N LEU A 171 17.02 0.01 -14.97
CA LEU A 171 15.83 0.82 -14.70
C LEU A 171 16.14 1.91 -13.71
N ARG A 172 15.53 3.07 -13.91
CA ARG A 172 15.43 4.13 -12.89
C ARG A 172 14.13 3.95 -12.13
N ILE A 173 14.22 3.69 -10.83
CA ILE A 173 13.06 3.42 -9.98
C ILE A 173 12.92 4.52 -8.94
N PHE A 174 11.75 5.13 -8.89
CA PHE A 174 11.42 6.13 -7.88
C PHE A 174 10.74 5.47 -6.69
N GLY A 175 11.40 5.49 -5.55
CA GLY A 175 10.92 4.94 -4.29
C GLY A 175 10.12 5.94 -3.45
N LYS A 176 9.82 5.56 -2.21
CA LYS A 176 9.17 6.41 -1.22
C LYS A 176 10.00 7.69 -1.00
N GLY A 177 9.36 8.86 -1.06
CA GLY A 177 10.02 10.16 -0.89
C GLY A 177 10.80 10.63 -2.13
N LYS A 178 10.45 10.14 -3.33
CA LYS A 178 11.11 10.46 -4.61
C LYS A 178 12.60 10.09 -4.65
N ARG A 179 13.04 9.18 -3.80
CA ARG A 179 14.41 8.66 -3.87
C ARG A 179 14.54 7.78 -5.10
N GLU A 180 15.46 8.15 -5.98
CA GLU A 180 15.81 7.38 -7.18
C GLU A 180 16.80 6.27 -6.82
N ARG A 181 16.63 5.10 -7.45
CA ARG A 181 17.63 4.05 -7.47
C ARG A 181 17.72 3.42 -8.85
N ILE A 182 18.91 3.01 -9.21
CA ILE A 182 19.19 2.25 -10.43
C ILE A 182 19.13 0.76 -10.08
N VAL A 183 18.45 -0.01 -10.93
CA VAL A 183 18.31 -1.46 -10.77
C VAL A 183 18.68 -2.13 -12.07
N PRO A 184 19.62 -3.11 -12.11
CA PRO A 184 20.00 -3.80 -13.31
C PRO A 184 18.87 -4.69 -13.84
N ILE A 185 18.89 -4.92 -15.16
CA ILE A 185 17.99 -5.83 -15.86
C ILE A 185 18.86 -6.88 -16.58
N ASN A 186 18.47 -8.15 -16.52
CA ASN A 186 19.12 -9.20 -17.30
C ASN A 186 18.67 -9.19 -18.77
N ASP A 187 19.42 -9.89 -19.64
CA ASP A 187 19.16 -9.89 -21.08
C ASP A 187 17.81 -10.51 -21.43
N SER A 188 17.39 -11.59 -20.76
CA SER A 188 16.08 -12.21 -20.97
C SER A 188 14.92 -11.24 -20.75
N ALA A 189 14.93 -10.53 -19.63
CA ALA A 189 13.89 -9.55 -19.32
C ALA A 189 13.93 -8.35 -20.29
N LEU A 190 15.12 -7.92 -20.73
CA LEU A 190 15.26 -6.87 -21.75
C LEU A 190 14.67 -7.27 -23.10
N ASP A 191 14.92 -8.49 -23.54
CA ASP A 191 14.43 -8.96 -24.83
C ASP A 191 12.92 -9.10 -24.87
N ILE A 192 12.31 -9.68 -23.81
CA ILE A 192 10.87 -9.74 -23.68
C ILE A 192 10.25 -8.33 -23.59
N LEU A 193 10.90 -7.43 -22.87
CA LEU A 193 10.42 -6.05 -22.70
C LEU A 193 10.46 -5.28 -24.03
N LYS A 194 11.55 -5.41 -24.83
CA LYS A 194 11.64 -4.83 -26.17
C LYS A 194 10.54 -5.37 -27.09
N ARG A 195 10.32 -6.68 -27.08
CA ARG A 195 9.23 -7.30 -27.86
C ARG A 195 7.88 -6.75 -27.45
N TYR A 196 7.59 -6.71 -26.15
CA TYR A 196 6.33 -6.17 -25.63
C TYR A 196 6.11 -4.71 -26.07
N ILE A 197 7.13 -3.84 -25.93
CA ILE A 197 7.02 -2.41 -26.29
C ILE A 197 6.74 -2.25 -27.79
N ASN A 198 7.46 -2.98 -28.63
CA ASN A 198 7.41 -2.81 -30.09
C ASN A 198 6.21 -3.49 -30.75
N THR A 199 5.54 -4.42 -30.08
CA THR A 199 4.41 -5.16 -30.65
C THR A 199 3.13 -4.95 -29.84
N SER A 200 2.98 -5.63 -28.70
CA SER A 200 1.73 -5.69 -27.95
C SER A 200 1.35 -4.36 -27.29
N ARG A 201 2.33 -3.57 -26.82
CA ARG A 201 2.02 -2.28 -26.21
C ARG A 201 1.43 -1.31 -27.23
N VAL A 202 1.89 -1.34 -28.49
CA VAL A 202 1.35 -0.51 -29.58
C VAL A 202 -0.14 -0.79 -29.79
N ILE A 203 -0.55 -2.06 -29.66
CA ILE A 203 -1.95 -2.47 -29.75
C ILE A 203 -2.71 -2.09 -28.50
N LEU A 204 -2.14 -2.36 -27.33
CA LEU A 204 -2.78 -2.12 -26.02
C LEU A 204 -2.99 -0.64 -25.71
N VAL A 205 -2.19 0.27 -26.27
CA VAL A 205 -2.30 1.72 -26.02
C VAL A 205 -3.58 2.32 -26.59
N LYS A 206 -4.17 1.68 -27.59
CA LYS A 206 -5.46 2.09 -28.20
C LYS A 206 -5.52 3.57 -28.63
N GLY A 207 -4.42 4.08 -29.16
CA GLY A 207 -4.32 5.48 -29.61
C GLY A 207 -4.24 6.50 -28.47
N LYS A 208 -4.09 6.10 -27.23
CA LYS A 208 -3.92 7.03 -26.11
C LYS A 208 -2.50 7.57 -26.07
N ASP A 209 -2.35 8.84 -25.74
CA ASP A 209 -1.05 9.45 -25.44
C ASP A 209 -0.67 9.12 -23.97
N THR A 210 0.25 8.15 -23.80
CA THR A 210 0.71 7.73 -22.47
C THR A 210 2.12 7.15 -22.52
N ASN A 211 2.96 7.56 -21.56
CA ASN A 211 4.30 7.03 -21.35
C ASN A 211 4.35 5.83 -20.41
N GLU A 212 3.22 5.42 -19.82
CA GLU A 212 3.15 4.28 -18.91
C GLU A 212 3.62 3.01 -19.62
N LEU A 213 4.52 2.25 -19.00
CA LEU A 213 5.10 1.07 -19.60
C LEU A 213 4.06 -0.04 -19.77
N PHE A 214 3.43 -0.44 -18.66
CA PHE A 214 2.47 -1.55 -18.65
C PHE A 214 1.03 -1.07 -18.66
N LEU A 215 0.29 -1.51 -19.68
CA LEU A 215 -1.07 -1.08 -19.92
C LEU A 215 -2.08 -2.22 -19.66
N ASN A 216 -3.27 -1.84 -19.19
CA ASN A 216 -4.40 -2.76 -19.12
C ASN A 216 -5.09 -2.89 -20.50
N PHE A 217 -6.13 -3.72 -20.58
CA PHE A 217 -6.89 -3.95 -21.83
C PHE A 217 -7.66 -2.73 -22.33
N ARG A 218 -7.78 -1.65 -21.51
CA ARG A 218 -8.43 -0.39 -21.88
C ARG A 218 -7.42 0.67 -22.36
N GLY A 219 -6.12 0.33 -22.39
CA GLY A 219 -5.05 1.26 -22.72
C GLY A 219 -4.66 2.20 -21.58
N ASP A 220 -5.15 1.95 -20.37
CA ASP A 220 -4.76 2.71 -19.19
C ASP A 220 -3.64 1.98 -18.45
N LYS A 221 -2.94 2.71 -17.57
CA LYS A 221 -1.97 2.17 -16.63
C LYS A 221 -2.48 0.91 -15.93
N ILE A 222 -1.67 -0.13 -15.87
CA ILE A 222 -2.01 -1.33 -15.12
C ILE A 222 -2.07 -1.03 -13.62
N SER A 223 -3.09 -1.56 -12.95
CA SER A 223 -3.26 -1.38 -11.51
C SER A 223 -2.65 -2.54 -10.72
N ARG A 224 -2.37 -2.33 -9.42
CA ARG A 224 -1.95 -3.40 -8.50
C ARG A 224 -2.94 -4.56 -8.47
N VAL A 225 -4.24 -4.26 -8.53
CA VAL A 225 -5.31 -5.28 -8.61
C VAL A 225 -5.24 -6.02 -9.93
N GLY A 226 -4.88 -5.31 -11.03
CA GLY A 226 -4.66 -5.93 -12.34
C GLY A 226 -3.54 -6.97 -12.29
N ILE A 227 -2.37 -6.62 -11.73
CA ILE A 227 -1.25 -7.55 -11.57
C ILE A 227 -1.63 -8.71 -10.64
N TRP A 228 -2.31 -8.44 -9.52
CA TRP A 228 -2.75 -9.51 -8.61
C TRP A 228 -3.67 -10.54 -9.30
N LYS A 229 -4.55 -10.09 -10.22
CA LYS A 229 -5.40 -11.00 -11.02
C LYS A 229 -4.63 -11.85 -12.02
N ILE A 230 -3.46 -11.41 -12.46
CA ILE A 230 -2.60 -12.17 -13.37
C ILE A 230 -1.86 -13.28 -12.59
N VAL A 231 -1.46 -13.00 -11.34
CA VAL A 231 -0.77 -13.98 -10.46
C VAL A 231 -1.72 -15.09 -9.99
N LYS A 232 -3.01 -14.82 -9.86
CA LYS A 232 -4.02 -15.77 -9.35
C LYS A 232 -4.54 -16.70 -10.45
#